data_da88d69d178bd355c4ccf890123eaefa
#
_entry.id   da88d69d178bd355c4ccf890123eaefa
#
_cell.length_a   1.000
_cell.length_b   1.000
_cell.length_c   1.000
_cell.angle_alpha   90.00
_cell.angle_beta   90.00
_cell.angle_gamma   90.00
#
_symmetry.space_group_name_H-M   'P 1'
#
loop_
_entity.id
_entity.type
_entity.pdbx_description
1 polymer ?
#
loop_
_entity_poly.entity_id
_entity_poly.type
_entity_poly.pdbx_seq_one_letter_code
_entity_poly.pdbx_strand_id
1 'polypeptide(L)'
;MQVEELEFYNRLLDYSNILYLCHRNADPDAVSSAFALSEAVGGTVGLVDGCNRVASLLIDKLNIDVVENPDPSQYDITLVVDTSTSSQLNDIKLGKYCVIDHHATTALIDNAEFYLHRHATSTAEIVFDILRIMGAPIMRRTALGLLTGIITDTGHFKHASSDTFRTVSEIIETSGVEYAEVLEMMASTPQDISMRIAMLKCATRANIERVDDWLVVDSHVNSFGGAASSMFLNIGADVALIGTSRDRNVRVSGRAKRDAVSSGVNLGKIMEDISSNYKGTGGGHAGAAGIDVVADMDVIIQECRKRIRTILQGKPNPSICEAIKEDSE
;
A
#
# COMPACT_ATOMS: atom_id res chain seq x y z
N MET A 1 -14.89 22.59 15.88
CA MET A 1 -16.36 22.28 15.94
C MET A 1 -16.70 21.27 14.86
N GLN A 2 -17.44 20.19 15.17
CA GLN A 2 -17.93 19.23 14.16
C GLN A 2 -19.05 19.87 13.32
N VAL A 3 -19.02 19.60 12.02
CA VAL A 3 -20.02 20.08 11.05
C VAL A 3 -20.40 18.96 10.09
N GLU A 4 -21.55 19.10 9.41
CA GLU A 4 -22.02 18.19 8.38
C GLU A 4 -21.47 18.62 7.00
N GLU A 5 -21.59 17.77 5.97
CA GLU A 5 -20.99 17.91 4.65
C GLU A 5 -21.28 19.27 3.99
N LEU A 6 -22.55 19.70 3.98
CA LEU A 6 -22.95 20.98 3.37
C LEU A 6 -22.37 22.19 4.09
N GLU A 7 -22.35 22.15 5.42
CA GLU A 7 -21.76 23.22 6.24
C GLU A 7 -20.24 23.24 6.08
N PHE A 8 -19.60 22.08 6.04
CA PHE A 8 -18.17 21.96 5.81
C PHE A 8 -17.76 22.63 4.50
N TYR A 9 -18.44 22.30 3.41
CA TYR A 9 -18.19 22.91 2.12
C TYR A 9 -18.41 24.44 2.14
N ASN A 10 -19.54 24.90 2.67
CA ASN A 10 -19.84 26.32 2.72
C ASN A 10 -18.78 27.11 3.47
N ARG A 11 -18.22 26.54 4.55
CA ARG A 11 -17.12 27.15 5.31
C ARG A 11 -15.81 27.19 4.53
N LEU A 12 -15.53 26.21 3.67
CA LEU A 12 -14.36 26.27 2.80
C LEU A 12 -14.45 27.42 1.80
N LEU A 13 -15.65 27.74 1.30
CA LEU A 13 -15.86 28.86 0.38
C LEU A 13 -15.58 30.25 0.99
N ASP A 14 -15.52 30.37 2.33
CA ASP A 14 -15.14 31.61 2.98
C ASP A 14 -13.65 31.95 2.83
N TYR A 15 -12.83 31.02 2.31
CA TYR A 15 -11.39 31.18 2.13
C TYR A 15 -11.01 31.22 0.66
N SER A 16 -10.07 32.11 0.32
CA SER A 16 -9.63 32.31 -1.07
C SER A 16 -8.39 31.48 -1.42
N ASN A 17 -7.57 31.14 -0.42
CA ASN A 17 -6.32 30.40 -0.61
C ASN A 17 -6.23 29.26 0.39
N ILE A 18 -6.65 28.07 -0.05
CA ILE A 18 -6.73 26.85 0.77
C ILE A 18 -5.57 25.93 0.48
N LEU A 19 -4.91 25.42 1.52
CA LEU A 19 -3.96 24.33 1.42
C LEU A 19 -4.66 23.01 1.83
N TYR A 20 -4.74 22.04 0.91
CA TYR A 20 -5.17 20.67 1.19
C TYR A 20 -3.94 19.85 1.53
N LEU A 21 -3.69 19.60 2.81
CA LEU A 21 -2.46 19.02 3.31
C LEU A 21 -2.64 17.51 3.57
N CYS A 22 -1.91 16.70 2.81
CA CYS A 22 -1.84 15.25 2.97
C CYS A 22 -0.68 14.86 3.90
N HIS A 23 -0.81 13.74 4.59
CA HIS A 23 0.20 13.20 5.50
C HIS A 23 1.50 12.77 4.79
N ARG A 24 2.58 12.55 5.57
CA ARG A 24 3.84 12.00 5.05
C ARG A 24 3.62 10.65 4.38
N ASN A 25 4.30 10.41 3.26
CA ASN A 25 4.10 9.22 2.44
C ASN A 25 2.62 9.03 2.07
N ALA A 26 1.98 10.14 1.64
CA ALA A 26 0.56 10.21 1.33
C ALA A 26 0.11 9.04 0.44
N ASP A 27 -1.02 8.47 0.76
CA ASP A 27 -1.62 7.40 -0.02
C ASP A 27 -2.65 7.92 -1.03
N PRO A 28 -3.25 7.05 -1.86
CA PRO A 28 -4.23 7.50 -2.84
C PRO A 28 -5.51 8.08 -2.22
N ASP A 29 -5.90 7.67 -1.00
CA ASP A 29 -7.09 8.22 -0.36
C ASP A 29 -6.88 9.69 0.03
N ALA A 30 -5.79 9.99 0.71
CA ALA A 30 -5.41 11.36 1.05
C ALA A 30 -5.27 12.25 -0.20
N VAL A 31 -4.51 11.78 -1.22
CA VAL A 31 -4.26 12.55 -2.45
C VAL A 31 -5.51 12.78 -3.27
N SER A 32 -6.33 11.74 -3.47
CA SER A 32 -7.56 11.88 -4.28
C SER A 32 -8.61 12.75 -3.60
N SER A 33 -8.72 12.67 -2.28
CA SER A 33 -9.61 13.48 -1.46
C SER A 33 -9.22 14.96 -1.52
N ALA A 34 -7.94 15.26 -1.34
CA ALA A 34 -7.37 16.61 -1.47
C ALA A 34 -7.60 17.16 -2.88
N PHE A 35 -7.29 16.36 -3.91
CA PHE A 35 -7.47 16.73 -5.30
C PHE A 35 -8.94 17.01 -5.65
N ALA A 36 -9.85 16.12 -5.25
CA ALA A 36 -11.27 16.28 -5.56
C ALA A 36 -11.86 17.56 -4.95
N LEU A 37 -11.48 17.89 -3.73
CA LEU A 37 -11.89 19.15 -3.09
C LEU A 37 -11.22 20.37 -3.74
N SER A 38 -9.96 20.28 -4.13
CA SER A 38 -9.27 21.39 -4.82
C SER A 38 -9.86 21.69 -6.21
N GLU A 39 -10.33 20.66 -6.91
CA GLU A 39 -11.06 20.84 -8.18
C GLU A 39 -12.42 21.55 -7.98
N ALA A 40 -13.10 21.26 -6.87
CA ALA A 40 -14.43 21.80 -6.61
C ALA A 40 -14.44 23.21 -6.01
N VAL A 41 -13.45 23.53 -5.17
CA VAL A 41 -13.39 24.78 -4.38
C VAL A 41 -12.25 25.69 -4.86
N GLY A 42 -11.21 25.12 -5.42
CA GLY A 42 -9.93 25.79 -5.67
C GLY A 42 -8.95 25.57 -4.51
N GLY A 43 -7.71 25.96 -4.70
CA GLY A 43 -6.63 25.83 -3.71
C GLY A 43 -5.51 24.92 -4.18
N THR A 44 -4.62 24.56 -3.26
CA THR A 44 -3.36 23.85 -3.53
C THR A 44 -3.31 22.53 -2.80
N VAL A 45 -2.96 21.45 -3.49
CA VAL A 45 -2.68 20.15 -2.88
C VAL A 45 -1.24 20.13 -2.38
N GLY A 46 -1.04 19.85 -1.09
CA GLY A 46 0.27 19.81 -0.45
C GLY A 46 0.60 18.41 0.09
N LEU A 47 1.85 17.99 -0.09
CA LEU A 47 2.36 16.72 0.41
C LEU A 47 3.41 16.96 1.49
N VAL A 48 3.26 16.32 2.64
CA VAL A 48 4.29 16.29 3.67
C VAL A 48 5.21 15.09 3.39
N ASP A 49 6.47 15.38 3.03
CA ASP A 49 7.48 14.34 2.80
C ASP A 49 7.06 13.29 1.75
N GLY A 50 6.43 13.76 0.66
CA GLY A 50 6.08 12.96 -0.50
C GLY A 50 4.87 12.04 -0.34
N CYS A 51 4.76 11.07 -1.27
CA CYS A 51 3.65 10.13 -1.33
C CYS A 51 4.10 8.69 -1.63
N ASN A 52 3.22 7.72 -1.43
CA ASN A 52 3.50 6.34 -1.78
C ASN A 52 3.44 6.12 -3.32
N ARG A 53 3.88 4.95 -3.76
CA ARG A 53 3.99 4.64 -5.19
C ARG A 53 2.67 4.72 -5.94
N VAL A 54 1.56 4.29 -5.36
CA VAL A 54 0.25 4.30 -6.03
C VAL A 54 -0.26 5.73 -6.14
N ALA A 55 -0.09 6.53 -5.09
CA ALA A 55 -0.42 7.96 -5.13
C ALA A 55 0.46 8.73 -6.13
N SER A 56 1.75 8.40 -6.25
CA SER A 56 2.62 9.00 -7.28
C SER A 56 2.12 8.69 -8.70
N LEU A 57 1.70 7.45 -8.97
CA LEU A 57 1.11 7.10 -10.26
C LEU A 57 -0.22 7.83 -10.51
N LEU A 58 -1.01 8.04 -9.47
CA LEU A 58 -2.26 8.80 -9.54
C LEU A 58 -1.96 10.26 -9.91
N ILE A 59 -1.02 10.90 -9.22
CA ILE A 59 -0.57 12.27 -9.46
C ILE A 59 -0.13 12.42 -10.92
N ASP A 60 0.74 11.54 -11.39
CA ASP A 60 1.29 11.58 -12.75
C ASP A 60 0.18 11.39 -13.81
N LYS A 61 -0.66 10.37 -13.67
CA LYS A 61 -1.68 10.03 -14.67
C LYS A 61 -2.83 11.02 -14.73
N LEU A 62 -3.19 11.63 -13.60
CA LEU A 62 -4.24 12.63 -13.53
C LEU A 62 -3.70 14.06 -13.69
N ASN A 63 -2.38 14.26 -13.86
CA ASN A 63 -1.72 15.56 -13.89
C ASN A 63 -2.17 16.45 -12.73
N ILE A 64 -2.01 15.96 -11.50
CA ILE A 64 -2.33 16.71 -10.30
C ILE A 64 -1.16 17.61 -9.94
N ASP A 65 -1.41 18.92 -9.87
CA ASP A 65 -0.40 19.85 -9.39
C ASP A 65 -0.28 19.74 -7.87
N VAL A 66 0.92 19.43 -7.38
CA VAL A 66 1.20 19.27 -5.95
C VAL A 66 2.38 20.12 -5.53
N VAL A 67 2.34 20.61 -4.29
CA VAL A 67 3.46 21.32 -3.64
C VAL A 67 4.04 20.42 -2.56
N GLU A 68 5.33 20.10 -2.67
CA GLU A 68 6.01 19.34 -1.63
C GLU A 68 6.45 20.23 -0.48
N ASN A 69 6.19 19.75 0.74
CA ASN A 69 6.53 20.46 1.99
C ASN A 69 6.09 21.94 1.99
N PRO A 70 4.80 22.25 1.73
CA PRO A 70 4.31 23.61 1.71
C PRO A 70 4.45 24.27 3.07
N ASP A 71 4.58 25.59 3.09
CA ASP A 71 4.49 26.39 4.30
C ASP A 71 3.04 26.80 4.56
N PRO A 72 2.34 26.24 5.60
CA PRO A 72 0.95 26.56 5.88
C PRO A 72 0.68 28.03 6.17
N SER A 73 1.68 28.79 6.60
CA SER A 73 1.53 30.22 6.89
C SER A 73 1.26 31.09 5.67
N GLN A 74 1.43 30.56 4.46
CA GLN A 74 1.17 31.24 3.18
C GLN A 74 -0.28 31.09 2.71
N TYR A 75 -1.12 30.37 3.45
CA TYR A 75 -2.50 30.07 3.10
C TYR A 75 -3.47 30.65 4.13
N ASP A 76 -4.70 30.93 3.71
CA ASP A 76 -5.74 31.47 4.61
C ASP A 76 -6.18 30.41 5.63
N ILE A 77 -6.19 29.15 5.21
CA ILE A 77 -6.50 27.99 6.03
C ILE A 77 -5.83 26.74 5.46
N THR A 78 -5.47 25.81 6.34
CA THR A 78 -5.02 24.46 5.97
C THR A 78 -6.15 23.46 6.22
N LEU A 79 -6.60 22.75 5.18
CA LEU A 79 -7.43 21.57 5.36
C LEU A 79 -6.54 20.34 5.45
N VAL A 80 -6.49 19.75 6.63
CA VAL A 80 -5.80 18.48 6.86
C VAL A 80 -6.70 17.35 6.38
N VAL A 81 -6.20 16.54 5.45
CA VAL A 81 -6.96 15.51 4.76
C VAL A 81 -6.44 14.14 5.17
N ASP A 82 -7.35 13.25 5.58
CA ASP A 82 -7.08 11.84 5.86
C ASP A 82 -5.92 11.63 6.84
N THR A 83 -5.93 12.38 7.94
CA THR A 83 -4.81 12.40 8.87
C THR A 83 -5.30 12.49 10.31
N SER A 84 -4.89 11.54 11.13
CA SER A 84 -5.36 11.43 12.52
C SER A 84 -4.46 12.10 13.56
N THR A 85 -3.16 12.29 13.29
CA THR A 85 -2.19 12.79 14.26
C THR A 85 -1.18 13.77 13.66
N SER A 86 -0.67 14.70 14.48
CA SER A 86 0.36 15.67 14.07
C SER A 86 1.68 15.02 13.66
N SER A 87 2.02 13.87 14.23
CA SER A 87 3.23 13.12 13.87
C SER A 87 3.22 12.63 12.42
N GLN A 88 2.04 12.42 11.81
CA GLN A 88 1.88 12.11 10.39
C GLN A 88 2.16 13.34 9.50
N LEU A 89 2.16 14.52 10.08
CA LEU A 89 2.48 15.80 9.44
C LEU A 89 3.87 16.32 9.78
N ASN A 90 4.77 15.45 10.31
CA ASN A 90 6.10 15.85 10.78
C ASN A 90 6.05 17.03 11.79
N ASP A 91 4.99 17.11 12.61
CA ASP A 91 4.74 18.16 13.59
C ASP A 91 4.81 19.59 13.01
N ILE A 92 4.44 19.75 11.72
CA ILE A 92 4.39 21.05 11.06
C ILE A 92 3.40 21.99 11.78
N LYS A 93 3.72 23.28 11.85
CA LYS A 93 2.80 24.27 12.42
C LYS A 93 1.70 24.59 11.43
N LEU A 94 0.50 24.09 11.67
CA LEU A 94 -0.64 24.23 10.76
C LEU A 94 -1.23 25.65 10.73
N GLY A 95 -1.02 26.46 11.77
CA GLY A 95 -1.70 27.76 11.90
C GLY A 95 -3.20 27.57 12.08
N LYS A 96 -3.99 28.25 11.26
CA LYS A 96 -5.45 28.09 11.19
C LYS A 96 -5.76 26.87 10.32
N TYR A 97 -6.49 25.90 10.86
CA TYR A 97 -6.75 24.67 10.12
C TYR A 97 -8.12 24.04 10.41
N CYS A 98 -8.59 23.24 9.47
CA CYS A 98 -9.73 22.35 9.59
C CYS A 98 -9.34 20.93 9.19
N VAL A 99 -10.22 19.95 9.45
CA VAL A 99 -9.90 18.52 9.24
C VAL A 99 -11.05 17.82 8.53
N ILE A 100 -10.71 16.93 7.59
CA ILE A 100 -11.61 15.92 7.05
C ILE A 100 -10.94 14.55 7.20
N ASP A 101 -11.60 13.62 7.89
CA ASP A 101 -10.98 12.34 8.28
C ASP A 101 -12.02 11.25 8.56
N HIS A 102 -11.66 9.98 8.34
CA HIS A 102 -12.49 8.81 8.61
C HIS A 102 -11.93 7.89 9.71
N HIS A 103 -10.71 8.14 10.19
CA HIS A 103 -10.04 7.28 11.16
C HIS A 103 -10.78 7.21 12.51
N ALA A 104 -10.73 6.06 13.19
CA ALA A 104 -11.43 5.85 14.46
C ALA A 104 -10.98 6.80 15.58
N THR A 105 -9.74 7.27 15.53
CA THR A 105 -9.17 8.22 16.49
C THR A 105 -8.49 9.36 15.75
N THR A 106 -8.78 10.61 16.15
CA THR A 106 -8.08 11.75 15.61
C THR A 106 -7.82 12.79 16.70
N ALA A 107 -6.55 13.12 16.94
CA ALA A 107 -6.14 14.13 17.89
C ALA A 107 -6.15 15.56 17.30
N LEU A 108 -6.25 15.67 15.97
CA LEU A 108 -6.18 16.96 15.29
C LEU A 108 -7.48 17.76 15.41
N ILE A 109 -8.62 17.14 15.71
CA ILE A 109 -9.91 17.83 15.80
C ILE A 109 -9.99 18.78 17.00
N ASP A 110 -9.22 18.56 18.06
CA ASP A 110 -9.33 19.32 19.31
C ASP A 110 -9.04 20.82 19.12
N ASN A 111 -8.13 21.17 18.21
CA ASN A 111 -7.71 22.53 17.92
C ASN A 111 -8.14 23.01 16.53
N ALA A 112 -8.93 22.23 15.79
CA ALA A 112 -9.44 22.61 14.49
C ALA A 112 -10.54 23.66 14.59
N GLU A 113 -10.56 24.66 13.71
CA GLU A 113 -11.64 25.64 13.59
C GLU A 113 -12.98 24.93 13.40
N PHE A 114 -13.01 24.00 12.45
CA PHE A 114 -14.10 23.07 12.21
C PHE A 114 -13.56 21.76 11.62
N TYR A 115 -14.37 20.71 11.69
CA TYR A 115 -13.97 19.43 11.14
C TYR A 115 -15.18 18.61 10.70
N LEU A 116 -14.99 17.79 9.67
CA LEU A 116 -15.89 16.74 9.24
C LEU A 116 -15.23 15.39 9.50
N HIS A 117 -15.77 14.69 10.47
CA HIS A 117 -15.28 13.38 10.86
C HIS A 117 -16.46 12.43 11.04
N ARG A 118 -16.46 11.33 10.28
CA ARG A 118 -17.46 10.28 10.40
C ARG A 118 -16.87 8.93 10.07
N HIS A 119 -17.52 7.89 10.56
CA HIS A 119 -17.15 6.52 10.22
C HIS A 119 -17.45 6.26 8.74
N ALA A 120 -16.42 6.02 7.97
CA ALA A 120 -16.45 5.61 6.57
C ALA A 120 -15.29 4.64 6.33
N THR A 121 -15.24 3.97 5.18
CA THR A 121 -14.12 3.09 4.85
C THR A 121 -12.98 3.83 4.14
N SER A 122 -13.18 5.11 3.79
CA SER A 122 -12.18 6.02 3.24
C SER A 122 -12.62 7.47 3.38
N THR A 123 -11.69 8.41 3.38
CA THR A 123 -11.96 9.85 3.30
C THR A 123 -12.55 10.22 1.92
N ALA A 124 -12.19 9.51 0.87
CA ALA A 124 -12.73 9.69 -0.48
C ALA A 124 -14.25 9.47 -0.54
N GLU A 125 -14.82 8.56 0.26
CA GLU A 125 -16.28 8.41 0.38
C GLU A 125 -16.94 9.68 0.98
N ILE A 126 -16.33 10.27 2.00
CA ILE A 126 -16.81 11.50 2.63
C ILE A 126 -16.76 12.65 1.64
N VAL A 127 -15.67 12.78 0.91
CA VAL A 127 -15.49 13.82 -0.13
C VAL A 127 -16.50 13.65 -1.26
N PHE A 128 -16.75 12.41 -1.71
CA PHE A 128 -17.78 12.16 -2.71
C PHE A 128 -19.15 12.62 -2.25
N ASP A 129 -19.54 12.36 -1.00
CA ASP A 129 -20.81 12.81 -0.45
C ASP A 129 -20.91 14.34 -0.42
N ILE A 130 -19.83 15.06 -0.10
CA ILE A 130 -19.78 16.52 -0.19
C ILE A 130 -20.08 16.95 -1.63
N LEU A 131 -19.37 16.41 -2.63
CA LEU A 131 -19.54 16.79 -4.04
C LEU A 131 -20.96 16.47 -4.53
N ARG A 132 -21.52 15.34 -4.13
CA ARG A 132 -22.88 14.93 -4.46
C ARG A 132 -23.95 15.88 -3.89
N ILE A 133 -23.85 16.23 -2.60
CA ILE A 133 -24.78 17.16 -1.93
C ILE A 133 -24.74 18.53 -2.58
N MET A 134 -23.57 18.94 -3.05
CA MET A 134 -23.37 20.20 -3.78
C MET A 134 -23.96 20.20 -5.18
N GLY A 135 -24.28 19.02 -5.74
CA GLY A 135 -24.62 18.90 -7.15
C GLY A 135 -23.46 19.27 -8.08
N ALA A 136 -22.23 19.19 -7.58
CA ALA A 136 -21.04 19.45 -8.38
C ALA A 136 -20.87 18.35 -9.43
N PRO A 137 -20.59 18.69 -10.71
CA PRO A 137 -20.31 17.68 -11.73
C PRO A 137 -19.01 16.95 -11.37
N ILE A 138 -19.07 15.62 -11.23
CA ILE A 138 -17.89 14.82 -10.97
C ILE A 138 -17.18 14.59 -12.29
N MET A 139 -16.08 15.31 -12.49
CA MET A 139 -15.25 15.15 -13.67
C MET A 139 -14.62 13.76 -13.69
N ARG A 140 -14.41 13.22 -14.91
CA ARG A 140 -13.81 11.88 -15.07
C ARG A 140 -12.51 11.68 -14.29
N ARG A 141 -11.62 12.69 -14.27
CA ARG A 141 -10.35 12.63 -13.52
C ARG A 141 -10.56 12.57 -12.01
N THR A 142 -11.53 13.33 -11.50
CA THR A 142 -11.92 13.32 -10.07
C THR A 142 -12.50 11.96 -9.69
N ALA A 143 -13.37 11.38 -10.52
CA ALA A 143 -13.93 10.05 -10.31
C ALA A 143 -12.87 8.95 -10.28
N LEU A 144 -11.91 8.96 -11.22
CA LEU A 144 -10.79 8.03 -11.23
C LEU A 144 -9.95 8.14 -9.95
N GLY A 145 -9.71 9.37 -9.49
CA GLY A 145 -9.02 9.62 -8.23
C GLY A 145 -9.76 9.02 -7.04
N LEU A 146 -11.02 9.42 -6.82
CA LEU A 146 -11.84 8.96 -5.69
C LEU A 146 -12.01 7.43 -5.67
N LEU A 147 -12.29 6.81 -6.83
CA LEU A 147 -12.37 5.35 -6.92
C LEU A 147 -11.04 4.68 -6.54
N THR A 148 -9.90 5.26 -6.96
CA THR A 148 -8.58 4.73 -6.58
C THR A 148 -8.36 4.83 -5.06
N GLY A 149 -8.72 5.95 -4.44
CA GLY A 149 -8.68 6.14 -2.99
C GLY A 149 -9.51 5.09 -2.27
N ILE A 150 -10.79 4.98 -2.60
CA ILE A 150 -11.72 4.00 -2.00
C ILE A 150 -11.19 2.57 -2.13
N ILE A 151 -10.72 2.16 -3.31
CA ILE A 151 -10.25 0.79 -3.55
C ILE A 151 -8.99 0.49 -2.75
N THR A 152 -8.05 1.43 -2.68
CA THR A 152 -6.79 1.22 -1.94
C THR A 152 -7.02 1.15 -0.45
N ASP A 153 -7.83 2.05 0.10
CA ASP A 153 -8.06 2.12 1.54
C ASP A 153 -8.93 0.96 2.05
N THR A 154 -9.87 0.49 1.25
CA THR A 154 -10.65 -0.73 1.54
C THR A 154 -9.87 -2.04 1.32
N GLY A 155 -8.58 -1.96 0.98
CA GLY A 155 -7.76 -3.13 0.68
C GLY A 155 -8.32 -3.95 -0.49
N HIS A 156 -8.67 -3.31 -1.58
CA HIS A 156 -9.35 -3.91 -2.73
C HIS A 156 -10.68 -4.54 -2.35
N PHE A 157 -11.50 -3.77 -1.66
CA PHE A 157 -12.84 -4.12 -1.15
C PHE A 157 -12.90 -5.22 -0.07
N LYS A 158 -11.77 -5.66 0.47
CA LYS A 158 -11.76 -6.64 1.58
C LYS A 158 -12.43 -6.11 2.85
N HIS A 159 -12.38 -4.79 3.04
CA HIS A 159 -12.95 -4.10 4.19
C HIS A 159 -14.10 -3.16 3.81
N ALA A 160 -14.64 -3.31 2.60
CA ALA A 160 -15.74 -2.50 2.11
C ALA A 160 -17.05 -2.80 2.85
N SER A 161 -17.87 -1.77 3.03
CA SER A 161 -19.24 -1.85 3.54
C SER A 161 -20.26 -1.86 2.39
N SER A 162 -21.53 -2.05 2.70
CA SER A 162 -22.61 -1.88 1.71
C SER A 162 -22.68 -0.44 1.18
N ASP A 163 -22.33 0.54 2.02
CA ASP A 163 -22.32 1.96 1.64
C ASP A 163 -21.18 2.26 0.68
N THR A 164 -19.99 1.67 0.91
CA THR A 164 -18.85 1.73 -0.02
C THR A 164 -19.25 1.29 -1.43
N PHE A 165 -19.93 0.14 -1.56
CA PHE A 165 -20.37 -0.35 -2.87
C PHE A 165 -21.41 0.55 -3.52
N ARG A 166 -22.31 1.19 -2.76
CA ARG A 166 -23.25 2.18 -3.28
C ARG A 166 -22.50 3.41 -3.80
N THR A 167 -21.57 3.94 -3.03
CA THR A 167 -20.73 5.07 -3.42
C THR A 167 -19.95 4.78 -4.69
N VAL A 168 -19.32 3.61 -4.79
CA VAL A 168 -18.59 3.18 -6.00
C VAL A 168 -19.52 3.09 -7.21
N SER A 169 -20.71 2.48 -7.06
CA SER A 169 -21.71 2.39 -8.13
C SER A 169 -22.14 3.78 -8.61
N GLU A 170 -22.44 4.69 -7.68
CA GLU A 170 -22.88 6.05 -8.00
C GLU A 170 -21.77 6.86 -8.70
N ILE A 171 -20.52 6.74 -8.27
CA ILE A 171 -19.38 7.38 -8.95
C ILE A 171 -19.25 6.87 -10.40
N ILE A 172 -19.32 5.56 -10.62
CA ILE A 172 -19.24 4.93 -11.93
C ILE A 172 -20.39 5.41 -12.83
N GLU A 173 -21.62 5.37 -12.34
CA GLU A 173 -22.81 5.75 -13.09
C GLU A 173 -22.80 7.23 -13.50
N THR A 174 -22.41 8.10 -12.58
CA THR A 174 -22.42 9.56 -12.81
C THR A 174 -21.27 10.04 -13.67
N SER A 175 -20.10 9.42 -13.59
CA SER A 175 -18.89 9.84 -14.31
C SER A 175 -18.68 9.12 -15.64
N GLY A 176 -19.31 7.95 -15.83
CA GLY A 176 -19.07 7.07 -16.98
C GLY A 176 -17.67 6.47 -17.02
N VAL A 177 -16.96 6.42 -15.86
CA VAL A 177 -15.67 5.73 -15.72
C VAL A 177 -15.93 4.23 -15.67
N GLU A 178 -15.14 3.45 -16.40
CA GLU A 178 -15.18 1.99 -16.28
C GLU A 178 -14.25 1.52 -15.15
N TYR A 179 -14.69 0.54 -14.37
CA TYR A 179 -13.86 -0.02 -13.28
C TYR A 179 -12.50 -0.54 -13.76
N ALA A 180 -12.43 -1.09 -14.98
CA ALA A 180 -11.18 -1.53 -15.59
C ALA A 180 -10.13 -0.41 -15.68
N GLU A 181 -10.55 0.84 -15.95
CA GLU A 181 -9.65 1.98 -16.03
C GLU A 181 -9.03 2.34 -14.66
N VAL A 182 -9.83 2.17 -13.59
CA VAL A 182 -9.31 2.37 -12.23
C VAL A 182 -8.26 1.31 -11.89
N LEU A 183 -8.50 0.06 -12.27
CA LEU A 183 -7.51 -1.00 -12.10
C LEU A 183 -6.22 -0.74 -12.91
N GLU A 184 -6.35 -0.22 -14.14
CA GLU A 184 -5.21 0.20 -14.95
C GLU A 184 -4.48 1.42 -14.33
N MET A 185 -5.21 2.33 -13.68
CA MET A 185 -4.62 3.44 -12.93
C MET A 185 -3.73 2.93 -11.78
N MET A 186 -4.22 1.95 -11.05
CA MET A 186 -3.52 1.35 -9.92
C MET A 186 -2.44 0.35 -10.34
N ALA A 187 -2.57 -0.23 -11.54
CA ALA A 187 -1.56 -1.13 -12.05
C ALA A 187 -0.23 -0.39 -12.12
N SER A 188 0.68 -0.79 -11.25
CA SER A 188 2.07 -0.35 -11.34
C SER A 188 2.52 -0.53 -12.79
N THR A 189 3.29 0.43 -13.29
CA THR A 189 3.96 0.48 -14.61
C THR A 189 4.02 -0.89 -15.28
N PRO A 190 3.69 -1.05 -16.55
CA PRO A 190 3.80 -2.33 -17.24
C PRO A 190 5.13 -2.93 -16.83
N GLN A 191 5.09 -4.11 -16.18
CA GLN A 191 6.33 -4.75 -15.76
C GLN A 191 7.24 -4.73 -16.97
N ASP A 192 8.40 -4.10 -16.84
CA ASP A 192 9.40 -4.06 -17.92
C ASP A 192 9.49 -5.47 -18.51
N ILE A 193 9.52 -5.57 -19.81
CA ILE A 193 9.60 -6.86 -20.51
C ILE A 193 10.70 -7.75 -19.92
N SER A 194 11.80 -7.13 -19.45
CA SER A 194 12.90 -7.80 -18.78
C SER A 194 12.47 -8.44 -17.46
N MET A 195 11.66 -7.75 -16.67
CA MET A 195 11.11 -8.30 -15.42
C MET A 195 10.13 -9.44 -15.70
N ARG A 196 9.25 -9.30 -16.69
CA ARG A 196 8.31 -10.39 -17.10
C ARG A 196 9.04 -11.64 -17.54
N ILE A 197 10.07 -11.49 -18.40
CA ILE A 197 10.94 -12.58 -18.83
C ILE A 197 11.67 -13.20 -17.63
N ALA A 198 12.19 -12.38 -16.72
CA ALA A 198 12.87 -12.88 -15.52
C ALA A 198 11.93 -13.71 -14.64
N MET A 199 10.67 -13.25 -14.41
CA MET A 199 9.67 -14.01 -13.66
C MET A 199 9.35 -15.36 -14.32
N LEU A 200 9.10 -15.38 -15.62
CA LEU A 200 8.82 -16.63 -16.35
C LEU A 200 10.02 -17.59 -16.31
N LYS A 201 11.24 -17.10 -16.54
CA LYS A 201 12.46 -17.91 -16.43
C LYS A 201 12.69 -18.40 -15.00
N CYS A 202 12.37 -17.60 -13.99
CA CYS A 202 12.45 -18.01 -12.60
C CYS A 202 11.48 -19.15 -12.30
N ALA A 203 10.26 -19.05 -12.79
CA ALA A 203 9.24 -20.10 -12.63
C ALA A 203 9.64 -21.43 -13.28
N THR A 204 10.24 -21.42 -14.48
CA THR A 204 10.69 -22.64 -15.17
C THR A 204 11.89 -23.33 -14.50
N ARG A 205 12.60 -22.63 -13.63
CA ARG A 205 13.77 -23.15 -12.88
C ARG A 205 13.44 -23.48 -11.43
N ALA A 206 12.16 -23.33 -11.05
CA ALA A 206 11.75 -23.53 -9.67
C ALA A 206 11.92 -24.98 -9.24
N ASN A 207 12.53 -25.15 -8.08
CA ASN A 207 12.55 -26.39 -7.34
C ASN A 207 11.54 -26.28 -6.19
N ILE A 208 10.60 -27.21 -6.11
CA ILE A 208 9.53 -27.23 -5.12
C ILE A 208 9.80 -28.35 -4.14
N GLU A 209 9.94 -28.00 -2.87
CA GLU A 209 10.05 -28.97 -1.79
C GLU A 209 8.79 -28.94 -0.93
N ARG A 210 8.16 -30.09 -0.77
CA ARG A 210 7.09 -30.27 0.19
C ARG A 210 7.67 -30.71 1.53
N VAL A 211 7.39 -29.95 2.59
CA VAL A 211 7.72 -30.28 3.98
C VAL A 211 6.41 -30.42 4.74
N ASP A 212 5.93 -31.64 4.88
CA ASP A 212 4.57 -31.94 5.37
C ASP A 212 3.51 -31.17 4.55
N ASP A 213 2.81 -30.21 5.12
CA ASP A 213 1.81 -29.38 4.45
C ASP A 213 2.36 -28.02 3.98
N TRP A 214 3.68 -27.82 4.05
CA TRP A 214 4.33 -26.60 3.62
C TRP A 214 5.00 -26.75 2.26
N LEU A 215 4.94 -25.69 1.45
CA LEU A 215 5.62 -25.60 0.16
C LEU A 215 6.77 -24.58 0.25
N VAL A 216 7.99 -25.09 0.17
CA VAL A 216 9.20 -24.28 0.09
C VAL A 216 9.71 -24.29 -1.34
N VAL A 217 9.87 -23.12 -1.95
CA VAL A 217 10.31 -22.98 -3.34
C VAL A 217 11.64 -22.27 -3.38
N ASP A 218 12.57 -22.79 -4.15
CA ASP A 218 13.78 -22.08 -4.51
C ASP A 218 13.97 -22.00 -6.04
N SER A 219 14.63 -20.95 -6.49
CA SER A 219 14.96 -20.71 -7.88
C SER A 219 16.09 -19.70 -7.99
N HIS A 220 16.45 -19.35 -9.24
CA HIS A 220 17.43 -18.30 -9.51
C HIS A 220 17.06 -17.46 -10.72
N VAL A 221 17.54 -16.22 -10.72
CA VAL A 221 17.34 -15.22 -11.78
C VAL A 221 18.52 -14.24 -11.78
N ASN A 222 18.77 -13.55 -12.89
CA ASN A 222 19.88 -12.60 -12.96
C ASN A 222 19.58 -11.27 -12.25
N SER A 223 18.29 -10.91 -12.16
CA SER A 223 17.80 -9.66 -11.56
C SER A 223 16.39 -9.89 -10.98
N PHE A 224 15.88 -8.94 -10.18
CA PHE A 224 14.53 -8.96 -9.64
C PHE A 224 14.23 -10.09 -8.64
N GLY A 225 15.23 -10.58 -7.90
CA GLY A 225 15.08 -11.70 -6.97
C GLY A 225 13.98 -11.46 -5.90
N GLY A 226 13.86 -10.23 -5.36
CA GLY A 226 12.81 -9.88 -4.41
C GLY A 226 11.38 -9.91 -5.01
N ALA A 227 11.22 -9.49 -6.26
CA ALA A 227 9.94 -9.58 -6.97
C ALA A 227 9.59 -11.05 -7.30
N ALA A 228 10.58 -11.84 -7.71
CA ALA A 228 10.40 -13.26 -8.00
C ALA A 228 10.02 -14.05 -6.72
N SER A 229 10.62 -13.75 -5.57
CA SER A 229 10.23 -14.39 -4.31
C SER A 229 8.78 -14.06 -3.91
N SER A 230 8.33 -12.81 -4.11
CA SER A 230 6.93 -12.43 -3.88
C SER A 230 5.97 -13.12 -4.86
N MET A 231 6.35 -13.26 -6.13
CA MET A 231 5.57 -13.97 -7.14
C MET A 231 5.28 -15.42 -6.70
N PHE A 232 6.28 -16.14 -6.19
CA PHE A 232 6.08 -17.53 -5.75
C PHE A 232 5.12 -17.64 -4.57
N LEU A 233 5.12 -16.67 -3.62
CA LEU A 233 4.11 -16.66 -2.54
C LEU A 233 2.69 -16.51 -3.11
N ASN A 234 2.53 -15.64 -4.13
CA ASN A 234 1.24 -15.37 -4.75
C ASN A 234 0.68 -16.58 -5.51
N ILE A 235 1.55 -17.45 -6.03
CA ILE A 235 1.13 -18.66 -6.77
C ILE A 235 1.14 -19.94 -5.94
N GLY A 236 1.34 -19.84 -4.60
CA GLY A 236 1.11 -20.96 -3.70
C GLY A 236 2.24 -21.30 -2.73
N ALA A 237 3.49 -20.87 -2.95
CA ALA A 237 4.57 -21.15 -2.02
C ALA A 237 4.33 -20.53 -0.65
N ASP A 238 4.73 -21.21 0.43
CA ASP A 238 4.70 -20.66 1.78
C ASP A 238 6.01 -19.95 2.13
N VAL A 239 7.12 -20.44 1.56
CA VAL A 239 8.43 -19.80 1.62
C VAL A 239 9.09 -19.86 0.26
N ALA A 240 9.68 -18.75 -0.19
CA ALA A 240 10.40 -18.64 -1.45
C ALA A 240 11.81 -18.09 -1.24
N LEU A 241 12.82 -18.73 -1.84
CA LEU A 241 14.23 -18.37 -1.80
C LEU A 241 14.75 -18.16 -3.22
N ILE A 242 15.05 -16.94 -3.62
CA ILE A 242 15.50 -16.65 -4.99
C ILE A 242 16.92 -16.14 -5.00
N GLY A 243 17.79 -16.95 -5.61
CA GLY A 243 19.19 -16.63 -5.83
C GLY A 243 19.39 -15.68 -7.03
N THR A 244 20.29 -14.72 -6.86
CA THR A 244 20.87 -13.91 -7.94
C THR A 244 22.36 -13.90 -7.78
N SER A 245 23.11 -14.00 -8.88
CA SER A 245 24.57 -13.93 -8.83
C SER A 245 25.10 -12.84 -9.75
N ARG A 246 26.11 -12.13 -9.28
CA ARG A 246 26.89 -11.21 -10.07
C ARG A 246 28.37 -11.42 -9.74
N ASP A 247 29.12 -11.92 -10.73
CA ASP A 247 30.50 -12.37 -10.55
C ASP A 247 30.58 -13.48 -9.48
N ARG A 248 31.28 -13.23 -8.36
CA ARG A 248 31.37 -14.15 -7.22
C ARG A 248 30.45 -13.81 -6.06
N ASN A 249 29.71 -12.70 -6.18
CA ASN A 249 28.75 -12.31 -5.16
C ASN A 249 27.41 -12.97 -5.43
N VAL A 250 26.89 -13.63 -4.42
CA VAL A 250 25.58 -14.27 -4.44
C VAL A 250 24.65 -13.53 -3.48
N ARG A 251 23.50 -13.16 -4.00
CA ARG A 251 22.41 -12.63 -3.20
C ARG A 251 21.25 -13.60 -3.23
N VAL A 252 20.74 -14.01 -2.06
CA VAL A 252 19.48 -14.75 -1.94
C VAL A 252 18.45 -13.86 -1.29
N SER A 253 17.32 -13.66 -1.99
CA SER A 253 16.14 -12.95 -1.49
C SER A 253 15.12 -13.95 -1.01
N GLY A 254 14.70 -13.84 0.25
CA GLY A 254 13.71 -14.71 0.89
C GLY A 254 12.41 -14.00 1.20
N ARG A 255 11.29 -14.68 0.98
CA ARG A 255 9.95 -14.29 1.41
C ARG A 255 9.24 -15.46 2.06
N ALA A 256 8.45 -15.18 3.10
CA ALA A 256 7.64 -16.18 3.79
C ALA A 256 6.24 -15.61 4.07
N LYS A 257 5.20 -16.45 3.91
CA LYS A 257 3.84 -16.12 4.32
C LYS A 257 3.74 -15.97 5.83
N ARG A 258 2.69 -15.26 6.28
CA ARG A 258 2.44 -15.01 7.70
C ARG A 258 2.37 -16.30 8.51
N ASP A 259 1.76 -17.35 7.98
CA ASP A 259 1.59 -18.62 8.68
C ASP A 259 2.91 -19.35 8.88
N ALA A 260 3.82 -19.33 7.91
CA ALA A 260 5.16 -19.85 8.06
C ALA A 260 5.96 -19.08 9.13
N VAL A 261 5.82 -17.73 9.17
CA VAL A 261 6.42 -16.89 10.20
C VAL A 261 5.84 -17.22 11.58
N SER A 262 4.52 -17.34 11.70
CA SER A 262 3.84 -17.70 12.95
C SER A 262 4.24 -19.11 13.44
N SER A 263 4.60 -20.01 12.51
CA SER A 263 5.13 -21.34 12.82
C SER A 263 6.64 -21.34 13.17
N GLY A 264 7.27 -20.17 13.23
CA GLY A 264 8.62 -19.97 13.74
C GLY A 264 9.69 -19.70 12.67
N VAL A 265 9.32 -19.60 11.39
CA VAL A 265 10.27 -19.19 10.34
C VAL A 265 10.64 -17.72 10.55
N ASN A 266 11.92 -17.46 10.72
CA ASN A 266 12.47 -16.10 10.78
C ASN A 266 13.60 -15.99 9.75
N LEU A 267 13.26 -15.54 8.55
CA LEU A 267 14.22 -15.43 7.46
C LEU A 267 15.35 -14.46 7.77
N GLY A 268 15.06 -13.35 8.48
CA GLY A 268 16.07 -12.37 8.88
C GLY A 268 17.16 -13.02 9.72
N LYS A 269 16.78 -13.75 10.77
CA LYS A 269 17.72 -14.46 11.65
C LYS A 269 18.44 -15.60 10.93
N ILE A 270 17.74 -16.36 10.10
CA ILE A 270 18.35 -17.45 9.32
C ILE A 270 19.46 -16.90 8.42
N MET A 271 19.22 -15.81 7.70
CA MET A 271 20.16 -15.22 6.77
C MET A 271 21.32 -14.48 7.46
N GLU A 272 21.05 -13.85 8.59
CA GLU A 272 22.07 -13.26 9.45
C GLU A 272 23.03 -14.34 9.99
N ASP A 273 22.50 -15.42 10.56
CA ASP A 273 23.29 -16.54 11.11
C ASP A 273 24.10 -17.25 10.01
N ILE A 274 23.57 -17.40 8.79
CA ILE A 274 24.31 -18.01 7.68
C ILE A 274 25.42 -17.06 7.22
N SER A 275 25.12 -15.76 7.06
CA SER A 275 26.11 -14.78 6.58
C SER A 275 27.34 -14.67 7.48
N SER A 276 27.20 -14.95 8.77
CA SER A 276 28.32 -14.95 9.72
C SER A 276 29.46 -15.93 9.36
N ASN A 277 29.17 -16.96 8.56
CA ASN A 277 30.16 -17.95 8.10
C ASN A 277 30.81 -17.57 6.77
N TYR A 278 30.40 -16.46 6.15
CA TYR A 278 30.85 -16.05 4.83
C TYR A 278 31.32 -14.59 4.84
N LYS A 279 32.01 -14.19 3.77
CA LYS A 279 32.32 -12.77 3.55
C LYS A 279 31.12 -12.08 2.95
N GLY A 280 30.43 -11.26 3.74
CA GLY A 280 29.24 -10.53 3.32
C GLY A 280 28.31 -10.21 4.47
N THR A 281 27.04 -10.00 4.19
CA THR A 281 26.00 -9.62 5.15
C THR A 281 24.70 -10.35 4.89
N GLY A 282 23.88 -10.53 5.92
CA GLY A 282 22.53 -11.08 5.82
C GLY A 282 21.64 -10.50 6.90
N GLY A 283 20.33 -10.50 6.66
CA GLY A 283 19.36 -10.01 7.65
C GLY A 283 18.06 -9.55 7.01
N GLY A 284 17.21 -8.93 7.82
CA GLY A 284 15.91 -8.44 7.44
C GLY A 284 14.82 -8.79 8.45
N HIS A 285 13.57 -8.81 7.98
CA HIS A 285 12.42 -9.18 8.81
C HIS A 285 12.15 -10.69 8.74
N ALA A 286 11.33 -11.19 9.66
CA ALA A 286 10.96 -12.61 9.71
C ALA A 286 10.34 -13.11 8.39
N GLY A 287 9.48 -12.33 7.74
CA GLY A 287 8.82 -12.66 6.48
C GLY A 287 9.51 -12.14 5.21
N ALA A 288 10.58 -11.35 5.32
CA ALA A 288 11.26 -10.71 4.18
C ALA A 288 12.72 -10.41 4.52
N ALA A 289 13.65 -11.14 3.93
CA ALA A 289 15.07 -11.03 4.23
C ALA A 289 15.95 -11.20 2.99
N GLY A 290 17.23 -10.87 3.12
CA GLY A 290 18.24 -11.06 2.10
C GLY A 290 19.58 -11.42 2.71
N ILE A 291 20.35 -12.21 1.97
CA ILE A 291 21.76 -12.49 2.24
C ILE A 291 22.59 -12.14 1.02
N ASP A 292 23.70 -11.46 1.21
CA ASP A 292 24.62 -11.04 0.15
C ASP A 292 26.04 -11.44 0.57
N VAL A 293 26.59 -12.46 -0.07
CA VAL A 293 27.84 -13.11 0.36
C VAL A 293 28.67 -13.57 -0.84
N VAL A 294 29.97 -13.76 -0.60
CA VAL A 294 30.88 -14.41 -1.54
C VAL A 294 30.87 -15.92 -1.29
N ALA A 295 30.06 -16.65 -2.06
CA ALA A 295 29.86 -18.10 -1.92
C ALA A 295 29.32 -18.72 -3.21
N ASP A 296 29.13 -20.04 -3.19
CA ASP A 296 28.32 -20.74 -4.20
C ASP A 296 26.83 -20.56 -3.87
N MET A 297 26.03 -20.24 -4.90
CA MET A 297 24.61 -19.95 -4.73
C MET A 297 23.81 -21.16 -4.22
N ASP A 298 24.10 -22.33 -4.74
CA ASP A 298 23.40 -23.56 -4.39
C ASP A 298 23.67 -23.93 -2.93
N VAL A 299 24.90 -23.68 -2.46
CA VAL A 299 25.26 -23.90 -1.04
C VAL A 299 24.43 -23.01 -0.11
N ILE A 300 24.32 -21.72 -0.42
CA ILE A 300 23.54 -20.78 0.41
C ILE A 300 22.06 -21.12 0.40
N ILE A 301 21.49 -21.43 -0.78
CA ILE A 301 20.08 -21.84 -0.88
C ILE A 301 19.83 -23.12 -0.08
N GLN A 302 20.70 -24.12 -0.18
CA GLN A 302 20.56 -25.38 0.57
C GLN A 302 20.66 -25.18 2.07
N GLU A 303 21.56 -24.32 2.56
CA GLU A 303 21.64 -23.99 3.99
C GLU A 303 20.35 -23.33 4.48
N CYS A 304 19.82 -22.35 3.74
CA CYS A 304 18.55 -21.71 4.05
C CYS A 304 17.40 -22.74 4.08
N ARG A 305 17.29 -23.57 3.06
CA ARG A 305 16.26 -24.64 2.97
C ARG A 305 16.33 -25.61 4.13
N LYS A 306 17.54 -26.08 4.47
CA LYS A 306 17.75 -27.03 5.58
C LYS A 306 17.22 -26.47 6.90
N ARG A 307 17.51 -25.20 7.20
CA ARG A 307 17.04 -24.53 8.43
C ARG A 307 15.51 -24.35 8.41
N ILE A 308 14.95 -23.90 7.28
CA ILE A 308 13.51 -23.74 7.11
C ILE A 308 12.79 -25.08 7.28
N ARG A 309 13.28 -26.14 6.63
CA ARG A 309 12.75 -27.50 6.79
C ARG A 309 12.73 -27.94 8.25
N THR A 310 13.84 -27.79 8.97
CA THR A 310 13.92 -28.18 10.37
C THR A 310 12.91 -27.42 11.26
N ILE A 311 12.58 -26.18 10.91
CA ILE A 311 11.60 -25.37 11.64
C ILE A 311 10.17 -25.82 11.35
N LEU A 312 9.85 -26.13 10.09
CA LEU A 312 8.49 -26.45 9.64
C LEU A 312 8.10 -27.92 9.83
N GLN A 313 9.07 -28.82 9.84
CA GLN A 313 8.83 -30.27 9.96
C GLN A 313 8.04 -30.63 11.22
N GLY A 314 6.97 -31.37 11.07
CA GLY A 314 6.06 -31.77 12.15
C GLY A 314 5.11 -30.67 12.64
N LYS A 315 5.06 -29.51 11.95
CA LYS A 315 4.12 -28.44 12.28
C LYS A 315 2.98 -28.37 11.27
N PRO A 316 1.72 -28.25 11.72
CA PRO A 316 0.58 -28.10 10.84
C PRO A 316 0.64 -26.73 10.12
N ASN A 317 0.14 -26.71 8.88
CA ASN A 317 -0.08 -25.47 8.15
C ASN A 317 -1.52 -24.97 8.43
N PRO A 318 -1.72 -23.84 9.13
CA PRO A 318 -3.05 -23.35 9.49
C PRO A 318 -3.96 -23.13 8.28
N SER A 319 -3.40 -22.63 7.18
CA SER A 319 -4.17 -22.37 5.94
C SER A 319 -4.78 -23.63 5.31
N ILE A 320 -4.21 -24.82 5.56
CA ILE A 320 -4.71 -26.09 5.03
C ILE A 320 -5.69 -26.75 6.02
N CYS A 321 -5.45 -26.60 7.31
CA CYS A 321 -6.34 -27.17 8.36
C CYS A 321 -7.72 -26.52 8.37
N GLU A 322 -7.89 -25.27 7.96
CA GLU A 322 -9.18 -24.60 7.86
C GLU A 322 -10.00 -25.10 6.67
N ALA A 323 -9.36 -25.36 5.54
CA ALA A 323 -10.02 -25.86 4.32
C ALA A 323 -10.66 -27.27 4.50
N ILE A 324 -10.09 -28.11 5.38
CA ILE A 324 -10.61 -29.48 5.62
C ILE A 324 -11.85 -29.48 6.54
N LYS A 325 -12.06 -28.40 7.32
CA LYS A 325 -13.23 -28.29 8.21
C LYS A 325 -14.49 -27.77 7.50
N GLU A 326 -14.33 -26.99 6.45
CA GLU A 326 -15.47 -26.47 5.65
C GLU A 326 -16.08 -27.52 4.71
N ASP A 327 -15.31 -28.57 4.29
CA ASP A 327 -15.82 -29.66 3.45
C ASP A 327 -16.47 -30.81 4.26
N SER A 328 -16.56 -30.70 5.57
CA SER A 328 -17.07 -31.76 6.46
C SER A 328 -18.32 -31.39 7.28
N GLU A 329 -18.93 -30.23 7.03
CA GLU A 329 -20.26 -29.80 7.49
C GLU A 329 -21.23 -29.63 6.29
#